data_fbfea67f2a77d0694a8d73a59a1c456c
#
_entry.id   fbfea67f2a77d0694a8d73a59a1c456c
#
_cell.length_a   1.000
_cell.length_b   1.000
_cell.length_c   1.000
_cell.angle_alpha   90.00
_cell.angle_beta   90.00
_cell.angle_gamma   90.00
#
_symmetry.space_group_name_H-M   'P 1'
#
loop_
_entity.id
_entity.type
_entity.pdbx_description
1 polymer ?
#
loop_
_entity_poly.entity_id
_entity_poly.type
_entity_poly.pdbx_seq_one_letter_code
_entity_poly.pdbx_strand_id
1 'polypeptide(L)'
;MRYAGVPALTEQLVNSQAAFDDALCADCDVLGIDTEFIRVNTFYPIPALYQLAHGAQITLVDAQAQLDYTGLQNTLLDPEVTKIMHACSEDLEVLQHHLGVRPRGLVDTQLAHAFLKPEFSLSYAGLVERYLGVEL
;
A
#
# COMPACT_ATOMS: atom_id res chain seq x y z
N MET A 1 -10.11 -12.38 14.82
CA MET A 1 -10.58 -11.50 15.92
C MET A 1 -11.17 -10.25 15.31
N ARG A 2 -12.42 -9.88 15.58
CA ARG A 2 -13.01 -8.63 15.07
C ARG A 2 -12.72 -7.53 16.08
N TYR A 3 -12.04 -6.46 15.66
CA TYR A 3 -11.95 -5.25 16.47
C TYR A 3 -13.33 -4.64 16.63
N ALA A 4 -13.70 -4.30 17.84
CA ALA A 4 -14.91 -3.52 18.08
C ALA A 4 -14.76 -2.16 17.36
N GLY A 5 -15.60 -1.90 16.35
CA GLY A 5 -15.59 -0.65 15.59
C GLY A 5 -14.91 -0.70 14.22
N VAL A 6 -14.26 -1.81 13.83
CA VAL A 6 -13.77 -1.96 12.45
C VAL A 6 -14.90 -2.53 11.59
N PRO A 7 -15.27 -1.87 10.49
CA PRO A 7 -16.25 -2.40 9.56
C PRO A 7 -15.76 -3.73 8.96
N ALA A 8 -16.68 -4.56 8.49
CA ALA A 8 -16.31 -5.79 7.78
C ALA A 8 -15.50 -5.41 6.53
N LEU A 9 -14.29 -5.96 6.42
CA LEU A 9 -13.43 -5.74 5.26
C LEU A 9 -14.02 -6.43 4.04
N THR A 10 -13.95 -5.75 2.90
CA THR A 10 -14.25 -6.30 1.58
C THR A 10 -12.95 -6.45 0.80
N GLU A 11 -12.69 -7.63 0.30
CA GLU A 11 -11.50 -7.93 -0.51
C GLU A 11 -11.90 -8.21 -1.94
N GLN A 12 -11.16 -7.68 -2.90
CA GLN A 12 -11.36 -7.97 -4.32
C GLN A 12 -10.02 -8.09 -5.05
N LEU A 13 -9.92 -9.07 -5.95
CA LEU A 13 -8.83 -9.19 -6.91
C LEU A 13 -9.22 -8.51 -8.21
N VAL A 14 -8.35 -7.65 -8.70
CA VAL A 14 -8.56 -6.82 -9.89
C VAL A 14 -7.52 -7.15 -10.95
N ASN A 15 -7.99 -7.57 -12.12
CA ASN A 15 -7.17 -7.88 -13.29
C ASN A 15 -7.76 -7.31 -14.59
N SER A 16 -8.75 -6.43 -14.50
CA SER A 16 -9.37 -5.75 -15.64
C SER A 16 -9.48 -4.25 -15.37
N GLN A 17 -9.47 -3.44 -16.43
CA GLN A 17 -9.53 -1.98 -16.31
C GLN A 17 -10.81 -1.51 -15.62
N ALA A 18 -11.96 -2.05 -15.99
CA ALA A 18 -13.24 -1.65 -15.40
C ALA A 18 -13.28 -1.89 -13.89
N ALA A 19 -12.80 -3.08 -13.43
CA ALA A 19 -12.74 -3.40 -12.01
C ALA A 19 -11.70 -2.54 -11.28
N PHE A 20 -10.60 -2.17 -11.96
CA PHE A 20 -9.57 -1.30 -11.41
C PHE A 20 -10.09 0.12 -11.21
N ASP A 21 -10.74 0.69 -12.22
CA ASP A 21 -11.32 2.03 -12.14
C ASP A 21 -12.40 2.12 -11.05
N ASP A 22 -13.25 1.10 -10.93
CA ASP A 22 -14.26 1.01 -9.87
C ASP A 22 -13.66 0.88 -8.47
N ALA A 23 -12.49 0.26 -8.36
CA ALA A 23 -11.79 0.04 -7.08
C ALA A 23 -10.97 1.24 -6.62
N LEU A 24 -10.59 2.14 -7.54
CA LEU A 24 -9.84 3.33 -7.20
C LEU A 24 -10.70 4.29 -6.36
N CYS A 25 -10.14 4.73 -5.26
CA CYS A 25 -10.78 5.73 -4.42
C CYS A 25 -10.69 7.11 -5.06
N ALA A 26 -11.83 7.68 -5.45
CA ALA A 26 -11.87 9.02 -6.02
C ALA A 26 -11.67 10.14 -4.98
N ASP A 27 -12.10 9.92 -3.73
CA ASP A 27 -12.15 10.94 -2.68
C ASP A 27 -11.62 10.40 -1.32
N CYS A 28 -10.54 9.62 -1.31
CA CYS A 28 -9.97 9.15 -0.04
C CYS A 28 -8.92 10.13 0.51
N ASP A 29 -9.00 10.38 1.81
CA ASP A 29 -7.98 11.15 2.53
C ASP A 29 -6.74 10.30 2.84
N VAL A 30 -6.91 8.98 2.91
CA VAL A 30 -5.88 8.02 3.31
C VAL A 30 -5.92 6.78 2.43
N LEU A 31 -4.76 6.39 1.91
CA LEU A 31 -4.56 5.17 1.13
C LEU A 31 -3.42 4.34 1.74
N GLY A 32 -3.72 3.15 2.24
CA GLY A 32 -2.73 2.14 2.61
C GLY A 32 -2.20 1.46 1.35
N ILE A 33 -0.89 1.25 1.25
CA ILE A 33 -0.26 0.64 0.08
C ILE A 33 0.81 -0.35 0.55
N ASP A 34 0.80 -1.51 -0.07
CA ASP A 34 1.87 -2.51 0.01
C ASP A 34 2.09 -3.12 -1.38
N THR A 35 3.30 -3.61 -1.66
CA THR A 35 3.61 -4.19 -2.96
C THR A 35 4.22 -5.57 -2.81
N GLU A 36 3.84 -6.49 -3.70
CA GLU A 36 4.54 -7.76 -3.88
C GLU A 36 5.28 -7.73 -5.21
N PHE A 37 6.53 -8.16 -5.22
CA PHE A 37 7.38 -8.12 -6.39
C PHE A 37 8.36 -9.29 -6.44
N ILE A 38 8.86 -9.57 -7.62
CA ILE A 38 9.88 -10.59 -7.87
C ILE A 38 11.21 -9.89 -8.15
N ARG A 39 12.24 -10.29 -7.42
CA ARG A 39 13.63 -9.86 -7.67
C ARG A 39 14.54 -11.10 -7.74
N VAL A 40 14.47 -11.81 -8.88
CA VAL A 40 15.31 -12.97 -9.17
C VAL A 40 16.06 -12.70 -10.45
N ASN A 41 17.38 -12.54 -10.36
CA ASN A 41 18.26 -12.24 -11.50
C ASN A 41 17.89 -10.96 -12.28
N THR A 42 17.21 -10.02 -11.63
CA THR A 42 16.87 -8.71 -12.21
C THR A 42 17.46 -7.59 -11.38
N PHE A 43 17.88 -6.52 -12.04
CA PHE A 43 18.38 -5.33 -11.34
C PHE A 43 17.24 -4.57 -10.68
N TYR A 44 16.12 -4.42 -11.38
CA TYR A 44 14.90 -3.80 -10.85
C TYR A 44 13.88 -4.84 -10.45
N PRO A 45 13.06 -4.55 -9.42
CA PRO A 45 11.96 -5.41 -9.03
C PRO A 45 10.90 -5.48 -10.14
N ILE A 46 10.34 -6.67 -10.35
CA ILE A 46 9.21 -6.88 -11.25
C ILE A 46 7.95 -6.92 -10.38
N PRO A 47 7.02 -5.97 -10.51
CA PRO A 47 5.82 -5.95 -9.70
C PRO A 47 4.95 -7.18 -10.00
N ALA A 48 4.38 -7.76 -8.95
CA ALA A 48 3.44 -8.86 -9.05
C ALA A 48 2.05 -8.45 -8.57
N LEU A 49 1.96 -7.74 -7.44
CA LEU A 49 0.70 -7.34 -6.85
C LEU A 49 0.83 -5.94 -6.20
N TYR A 50 -0.18 -5.11 -6.35
CA TYR A 50 -0.41 -3.96 -5.48
C TYR A 50 -1.55 -4.27 -4.52
N GLN A 51 -1.32 -4.02 -3.24
CA GLN A 51 -2.34 -4.09 -2.20
C GLN A 51 -2.72 -2.67 -1.83
N LEU A 52 -3.97 -2.31 -2.07
CA LEU A 52 -4.50 -0.98 -1.80
C LEU A 52 -5.59 -1.08 -0.75
N ALA A 53 -5.55 -0.25 0.28
CA ALA A 53 -6.53 -0.25 1.35
C ALA A 53 -7.05 1.17 1.60
N HIS A 54 -8.37 1.36 1.53
CA HIS A 54 -9.03 2.58 1.96
C HIS A 54 -10.38 2.27 2.61
N GLY A 55 -10.64 2.89 3.74
CA GLY A 55 -11.84 2.58 4.54
C GLY A 55 -11.89 1.09 4.91
N ALA A 56 -12.94 0.40 4.48
CA ALA A 56 -13.13 -1.04 4.69
C ALA A 56 -12.78 -1.89 3.44
N GLN A 57 -12.32 -1.25 2.38
CA GLN A 57 -12.02 -1.93 1.11
C GLN A 57 -10.54 -2.26 1.01
N ILE A 58 -10.25 -3.51 0.64
CA ILE A 58 -8.92 -3.99 0.26
C ILE A 58 -9.00 -4.41 -1.20
N THR A 59 -8.14 -3.82 -2.02
CA THR A 59 -8.04 -4.13 -3.44
C THR A 59 -6.68 -4.73 -3.74
N LEU A 60 -6.68 -5.93 -4.29
CA LEU A 60 -5.51 -6.65 -4.76
C LEU A 60 -5.44 -6.47 -6.28
N VAL A 61 -4.48 -5.68 -6.76
CA VAL A 61 -4.33 -5.38 -8.18
C VAL A 61 -3.26 -6.28 -8.77
N ASP A 62 -3.62 -7.08 -9.75
CA ASP A 62 -2.67 -7.87 -10.53
C ASP A 62 -1.78 -6.93 -11.36
N ALA A 63 -0.55 -6.73 -10.91
CA ALA A 63 0.39 -5.82 -11.57
C ALA A 63 0.94 -6.37 -12.90
N GLN A 64 0.67 -7.64 -13.23
CA GLN A 64 1.00 -8.25 -14.52
C GLN A 64 -0.10 -8.02 -15.56
N ALA A 65 -1.30 -7.59 -15.14
CA ALA A 65 -2.35 -7.19 -16.05
C ALA A 65 -1.99 -5.85 -16.72
N GLN A 66 -2.34 -5.74 -18.01
CA GLN A 66 -2.11 -4.50 -18.77
C GLN A 66 -3.21 -3.49 -18.43
N LEU A 67 -2.98 -2.69 -17.39
CA LEU A 67 -3.90 -1.68 -16.89
C LEU A 67 -3.37 -0.27 -17.17
N ASP A 68 -4.29 0.67 -17.34
CA ASP A 68 -3.99 2.09 -17.28
C ASP A 68 -3.94 2.53 -15.81
N TYR A 69 -2.77 2.88 -15.33
CA TYR A 69 -2.53 3.27 -13.95
C TYR A 69 -2.68 4.77 -13.69
N THR A 70 -3.15 5.55 -14.67
CA THR A 70 -3.24 7.03 -14.55
C THR A 70 -4.01 7.47 -13.31
N GLY A 71 -5.13 6.81 -12.99
CA GLY A 71 -5.91 7.10 -11.78
C GLY A 71 -5.10 6.89 -10.50
N LEU A 72 -4.41 5.75 -10.38
CA LEU A 72 -3.55 5.46 -9.23
C LEU A 72 -2.36 6.42 -9.15
N GLN A 73 -1.70 6.73 -10.27
CA GLN A 73 -0.61 7.70 -10.33
C GLN A 73 -1.06 9.07 -9.81
N ASN A 74 -2.23 9.53 -10.20
CA ASN A 74 -2.80 10.80 -9.73
C ASN A 74 -3.02 10.78 -8.21
N THR A 75 -3.60 9.71 -7.67
CA THR A 75 -3.78 9.54 -6.21
C THR A 75 -2.44 9.50 -5.48
N LEU A 76 -1.43 8.79 -6.03
CA LEU A 76 -0.09 8.71 -5.42
C LEU A 76 0.61 10.08 -5.39
N LEU A 77 0.39 10.92 -6.40
CA LEU A 77 1.01 12.25 -6.52
C LEU A 77 0.23 13.36 -5.80
N ASP A 78 -1.01 13.10 -5.40
CA ASP A 78 -1.83 14.09 -4.69
C ASP A 78 -1.31 14.28 -3.25
N PRO A 79 -0.83 15.47 -2.87
CA PRO A 79 -0.32 15.73 -1.53
C PRO A 79 -1.42 15.73 -0.45
N GLU A 80 -2.69 15.91 -0.81
CA GLU A 80 -3.82 15.92 0.12
C GLU A 80 -4.22 14.50 0.54
N VAL A 81 -3.87 13.49 -0.25
CA VAL A 81 -4.05 12.07 0.12
C VAL A 81 -2.84 11.58 0.88
N THR A 82 -3.02 11.15 2.11
CA THR A 82 -1.95 10.51 2.90
C THR A 82 -1.75 9.08 2.45
N LYS A 83 -0.55 8.74 1.98
CA LYS A 83 -0.16 7.35 1.68
C LYS A 83 0.50 6.73 2.91
N ILE A 84 -0.01 5.59 3.36
CA ILE A 84 0.55 4.84 4.49
C ILE A 84 1.19 3.56 3.99
N MET A 85 2.45 3.37 4.36
CA MET A 85 3.24 2.19 4.01
C MET A 85 4.05 1.74 5.24
N HIS A 86 4.66 0.57 5.19
CA HIS A 86 5.55 0.06 6.24
C HIS A 86 6.87 -0.41 5.66
N ALA A 87 8.00 0.14 6.16
CA ALA A 87 9.35 -0.20 5.70
C ALA A 87 9.50 -0.10 4.18
N CYS A 88 8.98 0.96 3.58
CA CYS A 88 8.58 1.08 2.19
C CYS A 88 9.72 1.32 1.18
N SER A 89 10.99 1.16 1.54
CA SER A 89 12.11 1.50 0.64
C SER A 89 12.09 0.72 -0.68
N GLU A 90 11.77 -0.57 -0.64
CA GLU A 90 11.68 -1.41 -1.84
C GLU A 90 10.38 -1.16 -2.63
N ASP A 91 9.27 -0.90 -1.92
CA ASP A 91 8.00 -0.52 -2.55
C ASP A 91 8.13 0.77 -3.37
N LEU A 92 8.86 1.76 -2.84
CA LEU A 92 9.14 3.01 -3.57
C LEU A 92 9.93 2.77 -4.84
N GLU A 93 10.84 1.79 -4.83
CA GLU A 93 11.57 1.39 -6.03
C GLU A 93 10.62 0.74 -7.06
N VAL A 94 9.72 -0.14 -6.61
CA VAL A 94 8.67 -0.74 -7.47
C VAL A 94 7.80 0.34 -8.11
N LEU A 95 7.26 1.25 -7.31
CA LEU A 95 6.40 2.33 -7.80
C LEU A 95 7.13 3.25 -8.79
N GLN A 96 8.40 3.60 -8.49
CA GLN A 96 9.20 4.44 -9.39
C GLN A 96 9.49 3.76 -10.72
N HIS A 97 9.83 2.45 -10.71
CA HIS A 97 10.20 1.75 -11.94
C HIS A 97 9.00 1.33 -12.78
N HIS A 98 7.91 0.90 -12.15
CA HIS A 98 6.74 0.44 -12.87
C HIS A 98 5.77 1.57 -13.23
N LEU A 99 5.47 2.45 -12.28
CA LEU A 99 4.51 3.53 -12.47
C LEU A 99 5.17 4.89 -12.80
N GLY A 100 6.48 5.02 -12.67
CA GLY A 100 7.18 6.27 -12.91
C GLY A 100 6.91 7.36 -11.87
N VAL A 101 6.37 7.01 -10.70
CA VAL A 101 5.96 7.97 -9.67
C VAL A 101 6.68 7.75 -8.34
N ARG A 102 6.88 8.85 -7.61
CA ARG A 102 7.23 8.84 -6.19
C ARG A 102 6.06 9.44 -5.41
N PRO A 103 5.44 8.68 -4.51
CA PRO A 103 4.29 9.16 -3.75
C PRO A 103 4.59 10.45 -2.98
N ARG A 104 3.61 11.34 -2.94
CA ARG A 104 3.61 12.54 -2.09
C ARG A 104 2.70 12.32 -0.90
N GLY A 105 2.94 13.01 0.22
CA GLY A 105 2.16 12.79 1.44
C GLY A 105 2.36 11.38 2.02
N LEU A 106 3.59 10.84 1.96
CA LEU A 106 3.93 9.50 2.40
C LEU A 106 4.23 9.45 3.90
N VAL A 107 3.68 8.47 4.58
CA VAL A 107 3.99 8.09 5.96
C VAL A 107 4.45 6.63 5.98
N ASP A 108 5.70 6.41 6.36
CA ASP A 108 6.24 5.08 6.66
C ASP A 108 6.06 4.80 8.16
N THR A 109 5.24 3.83 8.50
CA THR A 109 4.91 3.51 9.90
C THR A 109 6.09 2.95 10.68
N GLN A 110 7.06 2.31 10.04
CA GLN A 110 8.29 1.88 10.69
C GLN A 110 9.15 3.09 11.08
N LEU A 111 9.33 4.05 10.18
CA LEU A 111 10.07 5.28 10.47
C LEU A 111 9.34 6.13 11.51
N ALA A 112 8.01 6.28 11.41
CA ALA A 112 7.22 7.00 12.39
C ALA A 112 7.39 6.41 13.80
N HIS A 113 7.38 5.08 13.91
CA HIS A 113 7.65 4.40 15.18
C HIS A 113 9.07 4.68 15.69
N ALA A 114 10.09 4.63 14.83
CA ALA A 114 11.47 4.86 15.19
C ALA A 114 11.73 6.29 15.73
N PHE A 115 10.95 7.29 15.30
CA PHE A 115 10.99 8.64 15.87
C PHE A 115 10.34 8.75 17.25
N LEU A 116 9.43 7.85 17.59
CA LEU A 116 8.67 7.89 18.85
C LEU A 116 9.30 7.01 19.95
N LYS A 117 10.05 5.98 19.57
CA LYS A 117 10.57 4.94 20.46
C LYS A 117 12.01 4.58 20.08
N PRO A 118 12.80 4.03 21.03
CA PRO A 118 14.19 3.67 20.77
C PRO A 118 14.38 2.43 19.87
N GLU A 119 13.34 1.67 19.59
CA GLU A 119 13.38 0.52 18.69
C GLU A 119 13.35 0.98 17.23
N PHE A 120 14.44 0.81 16.49
CA PHE A 120 14.59 1.35 15.13
C PHE A 120 13.91 0.54 14.03
N SER A 121 13.70 -0.74 14.24
CA SER A 121 13.28 -1.64 13.16
C SER A 121 12.22 -2.61 13.66
N LEU A 122 11.03 -2.09 13.95
CA LEU A 122 9.90 -2.93 14.30
C LEU A 122 9.27 -3.48 13.02
N SER A 123 9.06 -4.81 12.95
CA SER A 123 8.35 -5.43 11.84
C SER A 123 6.87 -5.02 11.82
N TYR A 124 6.21 -5.21 10.70
CA TYR A 124 4.77 -4.93 10.58
C TYR A 124 3.95 -5.69 11.63
N ALA A 125 4.21 -7.01 11.78
CA ALA A 125 3.57 -7.83 12.82
C ALA A 125 3.82 -7.28 14.23
N GLY A 126 5.07 -6.92 14.55
CA GLY A 126 5.41 -6.33 15.84
C GLY A 126 4.75 -4.97 16.07
N LEU A 127 4.59 -4.15 15.03
CA LEU A 127 3.87 -2.88 15.11
C LEU A 127 2.39 -3.09 15.39
N VAL A 128 1.76 -4.03 14.69
CA VAL A 128 0.35 -4.39 14.86
C VAL A 128 0.11 -4.95 16.26
N GLU A 129 0.94 -5.88 16.73
CA GLU A 129 0.85 -6.41 18.08
C GLU A 129 0.97 -5.30 19.13
N ARG A 130 1.96 -4.42 18.99
CA ARG A 130 2.24 -3.35 19.96
C ARG A 130 1.11 -2.32 20.07
N TYR A 131 0.57 -1.88 18.96
CA TYR A 131 -0.40 -0.77 18.94
C TYR A 131 -1.84 -1.22 18.87
N LEU A 132 -2.09 -2.40 18.35
CA LEU A 132 -3.44 -2.94 18.17
C LEU A 132 -3.72 -4.16 19.04
N GLY A 133 -2.68 -4.75 19.66
CA GLY A 133 -2.82 -5.94 20.49
C GLY A 133 -3.24 -7.18 19.70
N VAL A 134 -2.89 -7.24 18.40
CA VAL A 134 -3.19 -8.36 17.52
C VAL A 134 -1.92 -9.08 17.14
N GLU A 135 -1.95 -10.37 17.28
CA GLU A 135 -0.93 -11.28 16.74
C GLU A 135 -1.30 -11.67 15.30
N LEU A 136 -0.36 -11.43 14.35
CA LEU A 136 -0.49 -11.78 12.94
C LEU A 136 0.21 -13.11 12.63
#